data_53d9a46fbcd7b21140367a84b1eb3ffc
#
_entry.id   53d9a46fbcd7b21140367a84b1eb3ffc
#
_cell.length_a   1.000
_cell.length_b   1.000
_cell.length_c   1.000
_cell.angle_alpha   90.00
_cell.angle_beta   90.00
_cell.angle_gamma   90.00
#
_symmetry.space_group_name_H-M   'P 1'
#
loop_
_entity.id
_entity.type
_entity.pdbx_description
1 polymer ?
#
loop_
_entity_poly.entity_id
_entity_poly.type
_entity_poly.pdbx_seq_one_letter_code
_entity_poly.pdbx_strand_id
1 'polypeptide(L)'
;IEAGLIMRELKLRGLVKRTLVIAPKGLVSQWVSEMRFHFGETFQLVLPEDIKTLKRIVPVTGPGNGEKGNHDPEVLPANAWQMFSQVVVPMDSVKPLDKRRGWTAAQVSEHNRERFEDLISAGWDLVIVDEAHRLGGSTDQVARFKLGQGLSEAAPYFLMLSATPHQGKTDAFHRLVSLIDAQEFPDISSVTRERVQPHVIRTE
;
A
#
# COMPACT_ATOMS: atom_id res chain seq x y z
N ILE A 1 -9.32 -12.49 8.89
CA ILE A 1 -8.53 -13.41 9.77
C ILE A 1 -7.32 -13.97 9.04
N GLU A 2 -7.46 -14.56 7.85
CA GLU A 2 -6.39 -15.22 7.09
C GLU A 2 -5.18 -14.33 6.83
N ALA A 3 -5.39 -13.11 6.36
CA ALA A 3 -4.31 -12.15 6.15
C ALA A 3 -3.53 -11.85 7.45
N GLY A 4 -4.22 -11.80 8.58
CA GLY A 4 -3.60 -11.62 9.89
C GLY A 4 -2.75 -12.81 10.30
N LEU A 5 -3.20 -14.03 10.00
CA LEU A 5 -2.42 -15.26 10.23
C LEU A 5 -1.14 -15.29 9.38
N ILE A 6 -1.24 -14.97 8.08
CA ILE A 6 -0.11 -14.87 7.17
C ILE A 6 0.89 -13.82 7.66
N MET A 7 0.42 -12.62 7.98
CA MET A 7 1.26 -11.55 8.52
C MET A 7 1.98 -11.98 9.79
N ARG A 8 1.27 -12.60 10.74
CA ARG A 8 1.83 -13.05 12.00
C ARG A 8 2.91 -14.13 11.80
N GLU A 9 2.67 -15.09 10.91
CA GLU A 9 3.66 -16.11 10.55
C GLU A 9 4.93 -15.48 9.96
N LEU A 10 4.79 -14.53 9.04
CA LEU A 10 5.93 -13.81 8.45
C LEU A 10 6.69 -12.98 9.49
N LYS A 11 5.98 -12.36 10.44
CA LYS A 11 6.61 -11.64 11.57
C LYS A 11 7.38 -12.58 12.50
N LEU A 12 6.81 -13.73 12.84
CA LEU A 12 7.48 -14.74 13.70
C LEU A 12 8.76 -15.27 13.05
N ARG A 13 8.79 -15.38 11.73
CA ARG A 13 9.99 -15.74 10.97
C ARG A 13 11.00 -14.60 10.80
N GLY A 14 10.70 -13.40 11.30
CA GLY A 14 11.55 -12.22 11.14
C GLY A 14 11.59 -11.63 9.72
N LEU A 15 10.69 -12.06 8.84
CA LEU A 15 10.62 -11.64 7.43
C LEU A 15 9.86 -10.33 7.23
N VAL A 16 8.97 -9.98 8.16
CA VAL A 16 8.13 -8.77 8.09
C VAL A 16 8.25 -7.99 9.40
N LYS A 17 8.59 -6.72 9.28
CA LYS A 17 8.61 -5.73 10.36
C LYS A 17 7.61 -4.61 10.10
N ARG A 18 7.47 -4.22 8.83
CA ARG A 18 6.63 -3.10 8.41
C ARG A 18 5.52 -3.57 7.48
N THR A 19 4.28 -3.29 7.87
CA THR A 19 3.08 -3.73 7.13
C THR A 19 2.19 -2.55 6.75
N LEU A 20 1.82 -2.48 5.49
CA LEU A 20 0.84 -1.55 4.96
C LEU A 20 -0.44 -2.31 4.56
N VAL A 21 -1.57 -1.85 5.03
CA VAL A 21 -2.89 -2.31 4.58
C VAL A 21 -3.57 -1.21 3.77
N ILE A 22 -3.95 -1.54 2.56
CA ILE A 22 -4.76 -0.70 1.66
C ILE A 22 -6.17 -1.26 1.66
N ALA A 23 -7.14 -0.48 2.12
CA ALA A 23 -8.52 -0.94 2.22
C ALA A 23 -9.52 0.12 1.69
N PRO A 24 -10.75 -0.27 1.34
CA PRO A 24 -11.82 0.68 1.12
C PRO A 24 -12.07 1.55 2.36
N LYS A 25 -12.42 2.82 2.16
CA LYS A 25 -12.62 3.78 3.26
C LYS A 25 -13.54 3.26 4.36
N GLY A 26 -14.60 2.53 4.02
CA GLY A 26 -15.55 1.96 4.99
C GLY A 26 -15.00 0.80 5.83
N LEU A 27 -13.87 0.20 5.44
CA LEU A 27 -13.29 -0.98 6.12
C LEU A 27 -12.04 -0.65 6.94
N VAL A 28 -11.49 0.57 6.86
CA VAL A 28 -10.22 0.91 7.54
C VAL A 28 -10.31 0.78 9.06
N SER A 29 -11.41 1.23 9.67
CA SER A 29 -11.61 1.12 11.13
C SER A 29 -11.80 -0.33 11.56
N GLN A 30 -12.47 -1.14 10.74
CA GLN A 30 -12.64 -2.57 10.98
C GLN A 30 -11.28 -3.28 10.97
N TRP A 31 -10.41 -2.98 10.01
CA TRP A 31 -9.04 -3.50 9.96
C TRP A 31 -8.27 -3.22 11.24
N VAL A 32 -8.28 -1.97 11.72
CA VAL A 32 -7.62 -1.59 12.97
C VAL A 32 -8.16 -2.39 14.16
N SER A 33 -9.50 -2.51 14.25
CA SER A 33 -10.16 -3.21 15.36
C SER A 33 -9.89 -4.72 15.33
N GLU A 34 -10.01 -5.36 14.17
CA GLU A 34 -9.83 -6.81 14.03
C GLU A 34 -8.38 -7.23 14.25
N MET A 35 -7.40 -6.47 13.75
CA MET A 35 -6.00 -6.74 13.98
C MET A 35 -5.64 -6.65 15.47
N ARG A 36 -6.20 -5.68 16.17
CA ARG A 36 -6.02 -5.55 17.62
C ARG A 36 -6.68 -6.69 18.38
N PHE A 37 -7.94 -7.00 18.05
CA PHE A 37 -8.73 -7.97 18.79
C PHE A 37 -8.23 -9.41 18.59
N HIS A 38 -7.97 -9.82 17.33
CA HIS A 38 -7.61 -11.21 17.04
C HIS A 38 -6.11 -11.50 17.15
N PHE A 39 -5.25 -10.49 16.91
CA PHE A 39 -3.81 -10.70 16.80
C PHE A 39 -2.99 -9.90 17.81
N GLY A 40 -3.60 -8.99 18.57
CA GLY A 40 -2.89 -8.09 19.48
C GLY A 40 -2.00 -7.07 18.74
N GLU A 41 -2.25 -6.85 17.44
CA GLU A 41 -1.46 -5.97 16.59
C GLU A 41 -2.06 -4.56 16.54
N THR A 42 -1.20 -3.56 16.71
CA THR A 42 -1.62 -2.16 16.71
C THR A 42 -1.35 -1.54 15.35
N PHE A 43 -2.39 -1.38 14.55
CA PHE A 43 -2.35 -0.63 13.30
C PHE A 43 -2.81 0.81 13.51
N GLN A 44 -2.15 1.74 12.84
CA GLN A 44 -2.52 3.15 12.82
C GLN A 44 -3.27 3.47 11.53
N LEU A 45 -4.43 4.08 11.65
CA LEU A 45 -5.10 4.70 10.51
C LEU A 45 -4.39 6.02 10.22
N VAL A 46 -3.71 6.09 9.09
CA VAL A 46 -2.95 7.27 8.67
C VAL A 46 -3.50 7.79 7.35
N LEU A 47 -3.82 9.07 7.32
CA LEU A 47 -4.23 9.77 6.11
C LEU A 47 -3.04 10.58 5.54
N PRO A 48 -2.99 10.82 4.23
CA PRO A 48 -1.95 11.68 3.64
C PRO A 48 -1.91 13.09 4.26
N GLU A 49 -3.04 13.60 4.73
CA GLU A 49 -3.13 14.88 5.44
C GLU A 49 -2.38 14.86 6.78
N ASP A 50 -2.40 13.73 7.48
CA ASP A 50 -1.65 13.53 8.72
C ASP A 50 -0.14 13.58 8.45
N ILE A 51 0.30 12.91 7.37
CA ILE A 51 1.69 12.96 6.89
C ILE A 51 2.14 14.38 6.58
N LYS A 52 1.29 15.16 5.91
CA LYS A 52 1.56 16.57 5.60
C LYS A 52 1.70 17.41 6.86
N THR A 53 0.87 17.16 7.85
CA THR A 53 0.91 17.85 9.15
C THR A 53 2.20 17.49 9.89
N LEU A 54 2.56 16.21 9.94
CA LEU A 54 3.81 15.74 10.58
C LEU A 54 5.04 16.40 9.96
N LYS A 55 5.13 16.47 8.62
CA LYS A 55 6.23 17.15 7.90
C LYS A 55 6.38 18.63 8.26
N ARG A 56 5.30 19.31 8.67
CA ARG A 56 5.33 20.72 9.09
C ARG A 56 5.74 20.92 10.55
N ILE A 57 5.34 20.01 11.42
CA ILE A 57 5.61 20.09 12.86
C ILE A 57 7.06 19.69 13.16
N VAL A 58 7.59 18.78 12.37
CA VAL A 58 8.94 18.26 12.55
C VAL A 58 9.86 18.95 11.53
N PRO A 59 10.71 19.90 11.95
CA PRO A 59 11.68 20.51 11.04
C PRO A 59 12.64 19.43 10.53
N VAL A 60 12.72 19.28 9.21
CA VAL A 60 13.82 18.55 8.57
C VAL A 60 15.07 19.37 8.85
N THR A 61 15.83 19.00 9.84
CA THR A 61 17.18 19.53 10.03
C THR A 61 18.06 18.96 8.94
N GLY A 62 18.09 19.67 7.80
CA GLY A 62 19.15 19.53 6.82
C GLY A 62 20.51 19.85 7.47
N PRO A 63 21.65 19.45 6.86
CA PRO A 63 22.97 19.75 7.40
C PRO A 63 23.21 21.26 7.32
N GLY A 64 22.93 21.98 8.39
CA GLY A 64 23.09 23.42 8.52
C GLY A 64 23.74 23.76 9.84
N ASN A 65 25.05 24.12 9.74
CA ASN A 65 25.88 24.89 10.67
C ASN A 65 25.55 24.86 12.17
N GLY A 66 26.43 24.16 12.82
CA GLY A 66 26.85 24.11 14.20
C GLY A 66 26.20 25.02 15.24
N GLU A 67 25.59 24.36 16.23
CA GLU A 67 25.80 24.69 17.65
C GLU A 67 25.69 23.38 18.45
N LYS A 68 26.73 23.15 19.28
CA LYS A 68 26.87 21.95 20.12
C LYS A 68 25.89 22.03 21.28
N GLY A 69 24.74 21.37 21.15
CA GLY A 69 23.91 21.00 22.27
C GLY A 69 23.89 19.46 22.38
N ASN A 70 24.26 18.91 23.54
CA ASN A 70 24.28 17.49 23.87
C ASN A 70 22.87 16.89 23.97
N HIS A 71 22.17 16.79 22.86
CA HIS A 71 21.09 15.84 22.61
C HIS A 71 21.25 15.40 21.17
N ASP A 72 21.47 14.10 20.96
CA ASP A 72 21.38 13.53 19.60
C ASP A 72 20.02 13.90 19.04
N PRO A 73 19.92 14.76 18.02
CA PRO A 73 18.64 15.01 17.38
C PRO A 73 18.23 13.69 16.74
N GLU A 74 17.12 13.15 17.17
CA GLU A 74 16.47 12.02 16.51
C GLU A 74 16.33 12.41 15.04
N VAL A 75 17.20 11.87 14.18
CA VAL A 75 17.20 12.17 12.75
C VAL A 75 15.96 11.55 12.18
N LEU A 76 14.94 12.38 11.99
CA LEU A 76 13.68 11.93 11.41
C LEU A 76 13.90 11.46 9.97
N PRO A 77 13.26 10.36 9.59
CA PRO A 77 13.40 9.84 8.25
C PRO A 77 12.92 10.86 7.22
N ALA A 78 13.64 10.99 6.10
CA ALA A 78 13.28 11.88 5.00
C ALA A 78 11.86 11.62 4.45
N ASN A 79 11.38 10.38 4.59
CA ASN A 79 10.03 9.97 4.25
C ASN A 79 9.22 9.73 5.54
N ALA A 80 8.22 10.59 5.79
CA ALA A 80 7.42 10.53 7.01
C ALA A 80 6.62 9.24 7.18
N TRP A 81 6.31 8.50 6.11
CA TRP A 81 5.69 7.17 6.21
C TRP A 81 6.59 6.16 6.93
N GLN A 82 7.91 6.39 6.96
CA GLN A 82 8.86 5.51 7.66
C GLN A 82 8.76 5.59 9.18
N MET A 83 8.06 6.58 9.72
CA MET A 83 7.80 6.70 11.16
C MET A 83 6.82 5.63 11.67
N PHE A 84 6.09 4.97 10.78
CA PHE A 84 5.06 4.00 11.13
C PHE A 84 5.48 2.58 10.75
N SER A 85 5.28 1.63 11.64
CA SER A 85 5.55 0.21 11.37
C SER A 85 4.34 -0.54 10.82
N GLN A 86 3.13 -0.17 11.24
CA GLN A 86 1.89 -0.84 10.86
C GLN A 86 0.80 0.19 10.57
N VAL A 87 0.39 0.27 9.31
CA VAL A 87 -0.52 1.33 8.83
C VAL A 87 -1.67 0.75 8.04
N VAL A 88 -2.86 1.32 8.24
CA VAL A 88 -4.02 1.15 7.36
C VAL A 88 -4.32 2.48 6.69
N VAL A 89 -4.47 2.48 5.36
CA VAL A 89 -4.84 3.67 4.59
C VAL A 89 -6.03 3.39 3.67
N PRO A 90 -6.90 4.39 3.45
CA PRO A 90 -7.95 4.27 2.45
C PRO A 90 -7.37 4.27 1.03
N MET A 91 -7.74 3.29 0.20
CA MET A 91 -7.24 3.13 -1.18
C MET A 91 -7.36 4.42 -2.01
N ASP A 92 -8.51 5.08 -1.95
CA ASP A 92 -8.77 6.26 -2.77
C ASP A 92 -8.03 7.53 -2.31
N SER A 93 -7.48 7.54 -1.09
CA SER A 93 -6.72 8.68 -0.58
C SER A 93 -5.26 8.69 -1.02
N VAL A 94 -4.74 7.55 -1.48
CA VAL A 94 -3.32 7.37 -1.85
C VAL A 94 -3.09 7.03 -3.31
N LYS A 95 -4.15 6.80 -4.10
CA LYS A 95 -4.02 6.60 -5.55
C LYS A 95 -3.48 7.85 -6.23
N PRO A 96 -2.61 7.74 -7.24
CA PRO A 96 -2.11 8.90 -7.99
C PRO A 96 -3.21 9.57 -8.81
N LEU A 97 -3.06 10.84 -9.08
CA LEU A 97 -3.91 11.63 -9.98
C LEU A 97 -3.17 11.87 -11.28
N ASP A 98 -3.86 11.70 -12.43
CA ASP A 98 -3.30 12.11 -13.72
C ASP A 98 -3.51 13.62 -13.95
N LYS A 99 -4.68 14.13 -13.60
CA LYS A 99 -5.01 15.55 -13.67
C LYS A 99 -6.14 15.91 -12.70
N ARG A 100 -6.22 17.18 -12.33
CA ARG A 100 -7.32 17.74 -11.52
C ARG A 100 -7.69 19.10 -12.06
N ARG A 101 -9.00 19.33 -12.23
CA ARG A 101 -9.52 20.62 -12.70
C ARG A 101 -9.03 21.77 -11.82
N GLY A 102 -8.50 22.82 -12.44
CA GLY A 102 -7.97 24.00 -11.74
C GLY A 102 -6.58 23.84 -11.14
N TRP A 103 -5.92 22.69 -11.36
CA TRP A 103 -4.56 22.44 -10.89
C TRP A 103 -3.54 22.50 -12.02
N THR A 104 -2.36 23.03 -11.72
CA THR A 104 -1.19 22.95 -12.60
C THR A 104 -0.56 21.56 -12.56
N ALA A 105 0.25 21.22 -13.55
CA ALA A 105 1.01 19.97 -13.56
C ALA A 105 1.92 19.84 -12.31
N ALA A 106 2.53 20.95 -11.87
CA ALA A 106 3.36 20.99 -10.67
C ALA A 106 2.57 20.65 -9.39
N GLN A 107 1.34 21.15 -9.26
CA GLN A 107 0.47 20.83 -8.12
C GLN A 107 0.03 19.36 -8.11
N VAL A 108 -0.25 18.79 -9.29
CA VAL A 108 -0.56 17.36 -9.43
C VAL A 108 0.66 16.51 -9.07
N SER A 109 1.85 16.88 -9.55
CA SER A 109 3.10 16.18 -9.23
C SER A 109 3.41 16.20 -7.73
N GLU A 110 3.29 17.36 -7.08
CA GLU A 110 3.50 17.48 -5.63
C GLU A 110 2.50 16.63 -4.83
N HIS A 111 1.23 16.64 -5.23
CA HIS A 111 0.20 15.82 -4.62
C HIS A 111 0.50 14.33 -4.74
N ASN A 112 0.95 13.88 -5.92
CA ASN A 112 1.30 12.48 -6.15
C ASN A 112 2.55 12.09 -5.36
N ARG A 113 3.55 12.96 -5.28
CA ARG A 113 4.75 12.72 -4.50
C ARG A 113 4.41 12.46 -3.04
N GLU A 114 3.64 13.33 -2.41
CA GLU A 114 3.30 13.21 -0.99
C GLU A 114 2.43 11.98 -0.66
N ARG A 115 1.49 11.64 -1.54
CA ARG A 115 0.46 10.62 -1.27
C ARG A 115 0.77 9.25 -1.83
N PHE A 116 1.47 9.18 -2.94
CA PHE A 116 1.73 7.95 -3.66
C PHE A 116 3.21 7.58 -3.67
N GLU A 117 4.10 8.45 -4.16
CA GLU A 117 5.53 8.12 -4.31
C GLU A 117 6.21 7.90 -2.96
N ASP A 118 5.97 8.78 -1.98
CA ASP A 118 6.50 8.63 -0.63
C ASP A 118 5.94 7.36 0.06
N LEU A 119 4.67 7.01 -0.19
CA LEU A 119 4.06 5.80 0.35
C LEU A 119 4.73 4.55 -0.20
N ILE A 120 4.87 4.42 -1.54
CA ILE A 120 5.46 3.23 -2.15
C ILE A 120 6.95 3.10 -1.83
N SER A 121 7.67 4.22 -1.67
CA SER A 121 9.11 4.23 -1.34
C SER A 121 9.42 4.13 0.16
N ALA A 122 8.40 3.98 1.00
CA ALA A 122 8.59 3.95 2.46
C ALA A 122 9.28 2.67 2.97
N GLY A 123 9.46 1.64 2.16
CA GLY A 123 10.11 0.38 2.54
C GLY A 123 9.21 -0.53 3.35
N TRP A 124 8.02 -0.83 2.86
CA TRP A 124 7.12 -1.83 3.42
C TRP A 124 7.62 -3.24 3.13
N ASP A 125 7.60 -4.12 4.12
CA ASP A 125 7.94 -5.54 3.93
C ASP A 125 6.75 -6.34 3.42
N LEU A 126 5.56 -6.03 3.92
CA LEU A 126 4.30 -6.64 3.51
C LEU A 126 3.28 -5.56 3.15
N VAL A 127 2.68 -5.70 1.99
CA VAL A 127 1.51 -4.92 1.58
C VAL A 127 0.31 -5.84 1.44
N ILE A 128 -0.79 -5.50 2.10
CA ILE A 128 -2.07 -6.19 2.00
C ILE A 128 -3.07 -5.25 1.34
N VAL A 129 -3.69 -5.69 0.26
CA VAL A 129 -4.74 -4.93 -0.43
C VAL A 129 -6.07 -5.65 -0.27
N ASP A 130 -6.98 -5.02 0.46
CA ASP A 130 -8.34 -5.51 0.62
C ASP A 130 -9.25 -5.05 -0.52
N GLU A 131 -10.25 -5.86 -0.85
CA GLU A 131 -11.10 -5.66 -2.02
C GLU A 131 -10.29 -5.42 -3.30
N ALA A 132 -9.25 -6.23 -3.49
CA ALA A 132 -8.24 -6.06 -4.54
C ALA A 132 -8.82 -6.07 -5.96
N HIS A 133 -10.01 -6.64 -6.18
CA HIS A 133 -10.71 -6.55 -7.46
C HIS A 133 -10.87 -5.10 -7.94
N ARG A 134 -10.86 -4.12 -7.04
CA ARG A 134 -10.91 -2.69 -7.38
C ARG A 134 -9.67 -2.19 -8.09
N LEU A 135 -8.55 -2.90 -8.01
CA LEU A 135 -7.32 -2.55 -8.73
C LEU A 135 -7.41 -2.91 -10.21
N GLY A 136 -8.16 -3.96 -10.56
CA GLY A 136 -8.22 -4.52 -11.91
C GLY A 136 -9.22 -3.88 -12.89
N GLY A 137 -10.01 -2.91 -12.46
CA GLY A 137 -11.14 -2.41 -13.26
C GLY A 137 -10.81 -1.44 -14.41
N SER A 138 -11.87 -0.94 -15.09
CA SER A 138 -11.80 -0.11 -16.28
C SER A 138 -11.38 1.36 -16.01
N THR A 139 -11.38 2.20 -17.00
CA THR A 139 -10.83 3.55 -17.20
C THR A 139 -10.67 4.48 -15.95
N ASP A 140 -11.65 4.52 -15.05
CA ASP A 140 -11.52 5.29 -13.79
C ASP A 140 -10.61 4.62 -12.75
N GLN A 141 -10.16 3.42 -13.04
CA GLN A 141 -9.38 2.58 -12.14
C GLN A 141 -7.90 2.47 -12.55
N VAL A 142 -7.48 3.17 -13.61
CA VAL A 142 -6.06 3.26 -14.00
C VAL A 142 -5.21 3.75 -12.83
N ALA A 143 -5.69 4.73 -12.08
CA ALA A 143 -5.00 5.24 -10.91
C ALA A 143 -4.88 4.20 -9.78
N ARG A 144 -5.91 3.37 -9.57
CA ARG A 144 -5.84 2.27 -8.60
C ARG A 144 -4.93 1.15 -9.07
N PHE A 145 -4.92 0.83 -10.37
CA PHE A 145 -3.99 -0.13 -10.93
C PHE A 145 -2.54 0.35 -10.78
N LYS A 146 -2.25 1.64 -11.07
CA LYS A 146 -0.93 2.25 -10.83
C LYS A 146 -0.51 2.15 -9.36
N LEU A 147 -1.44 2.34 -8.43
CA LEU A 147 -1.18 2.15 -7.00
C LEU A 147 -0.79 0.69 -6.71
N GLY A 148 -1.56 -0.27 -7.20
CA GLY A 148 -1.27 -1.69 -7.04
C GLY A 148 0.09 -2.08 -7.63
N GLN A 149 0.39 -1.59 -8.82
CA GLN A 149 1.66 -1.83 -9.50
C GLN A 149 2.85 -1.28 -8.70
N GLY A 150 2.79 -0.01 -8.30
CA GLY A 150 3.87 0.59 -7.51
C GLY A 150 4.11 -0.14 -6.18
N LEU A 151 3.05 -0.59 -5.51
CA LEU A 151 3.16 -1.34 -4.26
C LEU A 151 3.68 -2.77 -4.46
N SER A 152 3.23 -3.47 -5.52
CA SER A 152 3.70 -4.83 -5.81
C SER A 152 5.17 -4.87 -6.21
N GLU A 153 5.65 -3.85 -6.92
CA GLU A 153 7.06 -3.73 -7.30
C GLU A 153 7.96 -3.33 -6.11
N ALA A 154 7.42 -2.56 -5.14
CA ALA A 154 8.19 -2.03 -4.03
C ALA A 154 8.29 -2.97 -2.82
N ALA A 155 7.30 -3.83 -2.58
CA ALA A 155 7.23 -4.67 -1.39
C ALA A 155 7.63 -6.12 -1.68
N PRO A 156 8.48 -6.75 -0.83
CA PRO A 156 8.85 -8.16 -0.96
C PRO A 156 7.66 -9.12 -0.87
N TYR A 157 6.66 -8.77 -0.06
CA TYR A 157 5.44 -9.56 0.09
C TYR A 157 4.22 -8.73 -0.27
N PHE A 158 3.45 -9.20 -1.23
CA PHE A 158 2.24 -8.52 -1.71
C PHE A 158 1.05 -9.49 -1.66
N LEU A 159 0.06 -9.17 -0.82
CA LEU A 159 -1.12 -10.01 -0.59
C LEU A 159 -2.37 -9.27 -1.05
N MET A 160 -3.12 -9.86 -1.94
CA MET A 160 -4.41 -9.36 -2.41
C MET A 160 -5.56 -10.19 -1.86
N LEU A 161 -6.54 -9.54 -1.26
CA LEU A 161 -7.77 -10.16 -0.74
C LEU A 161 -8.95 -9.74 -1.60
N SER A 162 -9.76 -10.68 -2.02
CA SER A 162 -10.99 -10.41 -2.77
C SER A 162 -11.97 -11.56 -2.67
N ALA A 163 -13.22 -11.26 -2.35
CA ALA A 163 -14.30 -12.23 -2.40
C ALA A 163 -14.70 -12.57 -3.86
N THR A 164 -14.47 -11.66 -4.80
CA THR A 164 -14.92 -11.78 -6.18
C THR A 164 -13.82 -11.37 -7.18
N PRO A 165 -12.69 -12.10 -7.24
CA PRO A 165 -11.54 -11.67 -8.04
C PRO A 165 -11.86 -11.62 -9.54
N HIS A 166 -12.75 -12.43 -10.04
CA HIS A 166 -13.04 -12.57 -11.48
C HIS A 166 -14.14 -11.63 -11.99
N GLN A 167 -15.10 -11.22 -11.18
CA GLN A 167 -16.27 -10.37 -11.52
C GLN A 167 -16.82 -10.56 -12.96
N GLY A 168 -16.67 -11.74 -13.57
CA GLY A 168 -17.06 -12.03 -14.94
C GLY A 168 -16.25 -11.31 -16.05
N LYS A 169 -15.15 -10.62 -15.70
CA LYS A 169 -14.31 -9.88 -16.65
C LYS A 169 -12.89 -10.43 -16.65
N THR A 170 -12.53 -11.16 -17.69
CA THR A 170 -11.20 -11.78 -17.82
C THR A 170 -10.08 -10.76 -17.87
N ASP A 171 -10.30 -9.61 -18.51
CA ASP A 171 -9.32 -8.53 -18.59
C ASP A 171 -9.01 -7.88 -17.22
N ALA A 172 -10.03 -7.75 -16.38
CA ALA A 172 -9.84 -7.25 -15.01
C ALA A 172 -9.07 -8.25 -14.15
N PHE A 173 -9.37 -9.53 -14.30
CA PHE A 173 -8.66 -10.60 -13.58
C PHE A 173 -7.22 -10.73 -14.06
N HIS A 174 -6.97 -10.65 -15.38
CA HIS A 174 -5.61 -10.61 -15.92
C HIS A 174 -4.79 -9.48 -15.30
N ARG A 175 -5.34 -8.25 -15.20
CA ARG A 175 -4.67 -7.14 -14.54
C ARG A 175 -4.32 -7.42 -13.07
N LEU A 176 -5.17 -8.13 -12.34
CA LEU A 176 -4.86 -8.51 -10.95
C LEU A 176 -3.70 -9.52 -10.88
N VAL A 177 -3.74 -10.58 -11.67
CA VAL A 177 -2.67 -11.59 -11.63
C VAL A 177 -1.35 -11.04 -12.17
N SER A 178 -1.38 -10.09 -13.11
CA SER A 178 -0.18 -9.40 -13.59
C SER A 178 0.50 -8.53 -12.52
N LEU A 179 -0.21 -8.11 -11.46
CA LEU A 179 0.40 -7.47 -10.29
C LEU A 179 1.20 -8.46 -9.43
N ILE A 180 0.89 -9.75 -9.49
CA ILE A 180 1.64 -10.80 -8.78
C ILE A 180 2.91 -11.13 -9.56
N ASP A 181 2.76 -11.40 -10.86
CA ASP A 181 3.88 -11.69 -11.75
C ASP A 181 3.55 -11.27 -13.19
N ALA A 182 4.11 -10.14 -13.62
CA ALA A 182 3.91 -9.61 -14.96
C ALA A 182 4.61 -10.45 -16.04
N GLN A 183 5.64 -11.23 -15.69
CA GLN A 183 6.35 -12.08 -16.64
C GLN A 183 5.59 -13.40 -16.85
N GLU A 184 4.99 -13.94 -15.81
CA GLU A 184 4.15 -15.13 -15.91
C GLU A 184 2.81 -14.84 -16.59
N PHE A 185 2.24 -13.62 -16.39
CA PHE A 185 0.96 -13.20 -16.93
C PHE A 185 1.08 -11.99 -17.89
N PRO A 186 1.80 -12.11 -19.01
CA PRO A 186 2.04 -10.98 -19.93
C PRO A 186 0.77 -10.56 -20.70
N ASP A 187 -0.19 -11.47 -20.88
CA ASP A 187 -1.43 -11.22 -21.63
C ASP A 187 -2.60 -12.07 -21.09
N ILE A 188 -3.81 -11.81 -21.60
CA ILE A 188 -5.02 -12.51 -21.19
C ILE A 188 -4.95 -14.02 -21.46
N SER A 189 -4.27 -14.44 -22.53
CA SER A 189 -4.17 -15.86 -22.91
C SER A 189 -3.30 -16.66 -21.95
N SER A 190 -2.40 -15.99 -21.23
CA SER A 190 -1.55 -16.61 -20.20
C SER A 190 -2.31 -16.95 -18.90
N VAL A 191 -3.52 -16.41 -18.71
CA VAL A 191 -4.34 -16.64 -17.52
C VAL A 191 -5.05 -17.99 -17.62
N THR A 192 -4.31 -19.06 -17.37
CA THR A 192 -4.85 -20.41 -17.29
C THR A 192 -4.99 -20.87 -15.83
N ARG A 193 -5.84 -21.87 -15.60
CA ARG A 193 -6.06 -22.42 -14.25
C ARG A 193 -4.76 -22.92 -13.63
N GLU A 194 -3.96 -23.62 -14.43
CA GLU A 194 -2.69 -24.24 -13.98
C GLU A 194 -1.68 -23.18 -13.54
N ARG A 195 -1.58 -22.06 -14.27
CA ARG A 195 -0.67 -20.96 -13.93
C ARG A 195 -1.16 -20.14 -12.73
N VAL A 196 -2.46 -19.93 -12.62
CA VAL A 196 -3.05 -19.12 -11.53
C VAL A 196 -3.07 -19.89 -10.21
N GLN A 197 -3.26 -21.21 -10.24
CA GLN A 197 -3.45 -22.05 -9.03
C GLN A 197 -2.34 -21.90 -7.98
N PRO A 198 -1.04 -21.78 -8.32
CA PRO A 198 0.01 -21.59 -7.32
C PRO A 198 -0.06 -20.25 -6.57
N HIS A 199 -0.69 -19.25 -7.15
CA HIS A 199 -0.76 -17.90 -6.63
C HIS A 199 -2.06 -17.57 -5.89
N VAL A 200 -3.06 -18.48 -5.92
CA VAL A 200 -4.39 -18.20 -5.37
C VAL A 200 -4.78 -19.23 -4.33
N ILE A 201 -5.03 -18.78 -3.12
CA ILE A 201 -5.63 -19.56 -2.05
C ILE A 201 -7.13 -19.25 -2.03
N ARG A 202 -7.96 -20.29 -2.08
CA ARG A 202 -9.41 -20.18 -1.92
C ARG A 202 -9.80 -20.79 -0.59
N THR A 203 -10.51 -20.04 0.21
CA THR A 203 -11.18 -20.51 1.42
C THR A 203 -12.66 -20.70 1.11
N GLU A 204 -13.21 -21.83 1.51
CA GLU A 204 -14.63 -22.18 1.39
C GLU A 204 -15.45 -21.54 2.50
#